data_a781e8d2c72614ae6c71c0a510a46211
#
_entry.id   a781e8d2c72614ae6c71c0a510a46211
#
_cell.length_a   1.000
_cell.length_b   1.000
_cell.length_c   1.000
_cell.angle_alpha   90.00
_cell.angle_beta   90.00
_cell.angle_gamma   90.00
#
_symmetry.space_group_name_H-M   'P 1'
#
loop_
_entity.id
_entity.type
_entity.pdbx_description
1 polymer ?
#
loop_
_entity_poly.entity_id
_entity_poly.type
_entity_poly.pdbx_seq_one_letter_code
_entity_poly.pdbx_strand_id
1 'polypeptide(L)'
;LTPKVTKVNRIDIGFRPASDNGRVSGVGNVPEESLMLTGDENIVDINYSVFWLIKDAEKFLFNIQSPVETVKAASETAMREVIARSEIQSILTEGRLQIETDVQEITQSILDEYGSGIQITQVQTQKADPPNQVIDSFRDVQAARADRERSKNEAEAYANDVIPRARGEAEKI
;
A
#
# COMPACT_ATOMS: atom_id res chain seq x y z
N LEU A 1 8.92 -24.70 -26.16
CA LEU A 1 8.20 -23.83 -25.22
C LEU A 1 7.88 -22.53 -25.92
N THR A 2 6.62 -22.26 -26.23
CA THR A 2 6.16 -20.99 -26.79
C THR A 2 5.46 -20.21 -25.67
N PRO A 3 6.09 -19.19 -25.07
CA PRO A 3 5.44 -18.37 -24.05
C PRO A 3 4.31 -17.56 -24.69
N LYS A 4 3.17 -17.48 -24.01
CA LYS A 4 2.00 -16.69 -24.46
C LYS A 4 2.22 -15.22 -24.10
N VAL A 5 2.83 -14.44 -24.98
CA VAL A 5 3.16 -13.02 -24.77
C VAL A 5 1.93 -12.11 -24.60
N THR A 6 0.76 -12.52 -25.09
CA THR A 6 -0.49 -11.74 -24.98
C THR A 6 -1.27 -12.03 -23.70
N LYS A 7 -0.84 -13.00 -22.89
CA LYS A 7 -1.54 -13.38 -21.66
C LYS A 7 -1.05 -12.51 -20.51
N VAL A 8 -1.97 -11.79 -19.87
CA VAL A 8 -1.71 -11.17 -18.58
C VAL A 8 -1.66 -12.25 -17.51
N ASN A 9 -0.57 -12.31 -16.79
CA ASN A 9 -0.39 -13.20 -15.64
C ASN A 9 -0.68 -12.39 -14.37
N ARG A 10 -1.12 -13.09 -13.32
CA ARG A 10 -1.39 -12.51 -12.01
C ARG A 10 -0.61 -13.26 -10.94
N ILE A 11 -0.06 -12.51 -10.01
CA ILE A 11 0.57 -13.04 -8.79
C ILE A 11 -0.11 -12.36 -7.61
N ASP A 12 -0.57 -13.17 -6.64
CA ASP A 12 -1.15 -12.68 -5.40
C ASP A 12 -0.11 -12.76 -4.28
N ILE A 13 0.07 -11.66 -3.55
CA ILE A 13 1.07 -11.50 -2.49
C ILE A 13 0.36 -11.13 -1.20
N GLY A 14 0.74 -11.78 -0.09
CA GLY A 14 0.12 -11.62 1.21
C GLY A 14 -1.08 -12.53 1.45
N PHE A 15 -1.65 -13.14 0.41
CA PHE A 15 -2.78 -14.05 0.54
C PHE A 15 -2.74 -15.19 -0.48
N ARG A 16 -3.45 -16.27 -0.18
CA ARG A 16 -3.68 -17.36 -1.12
C ARG A 16 -5.18 -17.48 -1.36
N PRO A 17 -5.64 -17.44 -2.62
CA PRO A 17 -7.05 -17.73 -2.91
C PRO A 17 -7.39 -19.15 -2.46
N ALA A 18 -8.59 -19.34 -1.93
CA ALA A 18 -9.06 -20.66 -1.53
C ALA A 18 -8.94 -21.63 -2.71
N SER A 19 -8.19 -22.71 -2.53
CA SER A 19 -7.98 -23.72 -3.57
C SER A 19 -9.29 -24.39 -3.94
N ASP A 20 -9.47 -24.66 -5.22
CA ASP A 20 -10.68 -25.14 -5.92
C ASP A 20 -11.10 -26.59 -5.57
N ASN A 21 -10.82 -27.07 -4.38
CA ASN A 21 -11.21 -28.41 -3.92
C ASN A 21 -12.50 -28.44 -3.08
N GLY A 22 -13.45 -27.51 -3.36
CA GLY A 22 -14.84 -27.63 -2.89
C GLY A 22 -15.10 -27.46 -1.40
N ARG A 23 -14.10 -27.04 -0.61
CA ARG A 23 -14.27 -26.55 0.76
C ARG A 23 -13.85 -25.08 0.79
N VAL A 24 -14.82 -24.22 1.01
CA VAL A 24 -14.61 -22.79 1.27
C VAL A 24 -13.87 -22.65 2.60
N SER A 25 -12.57 -22.81 2.56
CA SER A 25 -11.67 -22.27 3.60
C SER A 25 -11.33 -20.88 3.15
N GLY A 26 -11.58 -19.88 4.00
CA GLY A 26 -11.39 -18.48 3.68
C GLY A 26 -10.01 -18.17 3.11
N VAL A 27 -9.91 -17.04 2.43
CA VAL A 27 -8.64 -16.50 1.90
C VAL A 27 -7.57 -16.61 2.99
N GLY A 28 -6.59 -17.50 2.76
CA GLY A 28 -5.49 -17.72 3.71
C GLY A 28 -4.55 -16.51 3.68
N ASN A 29 -4.48 -15.75 4.76
CA ASN A 29 -3.49 -14.70 4.90
C ASN A 29 -2.10 -15.32 5.14
N VAL A 30 -1.06 -14.75 4.52
CA VAL A 30 0.34 -15.16 4.68
C VAL A 30 1.10 -14.01 5.35
N PRO A 31 1.16 -13.99 6.71
CA PRO A 31 1.70 -12.85 7.46
C PRO A 31 3.16 -12.49 7.09
N GLU A 32 3.95 -13.48 6.69
CA GLU A 32 5.34 -13.28 6.27
C GLU A 32 5.46 -12.39 5.01
N GLU A 33 4.44 -12.41 4.16
CA GLU A 33 4.37 -11.62 2.93
C GLU A 33 3.57 -10.32 3.11
N SER A 34 2.57 -10.31 4.01
CA SER A 34 1.59 -9.23 4.15
C SER A 34 1.95 -8.19 5.22
N LEU A 35 2.70 -8.57 6.26
CA LEU A 35 3.04 -7.64 7.34
C LEU A 35 4.24 -6.78 6.96
N MET A 36 4.04 -5.46 7.04
CA MET A 36 5.06 -4.46 6.72
C MET A 36 5.10 -3.35 7.76
N LEU A 37 6.28 -2.74 7.93
CA LEU A 37 6.49 -1.60 8.81
C LEU A 37 6.41 -0.31 7.99
N THR A 38 5.63 0.65 8.48
CA THR A 38 5.48 1.97 7.88
C THR A 38 6.56 2.95 8.36
N GLY A 39 6.71 4.09 7.66
CA GLY A 39 7.68 5.12 8.02
C GLY A 39 7.43 5.79 9.37
N ASP A 40 6.20 5.75 9.87
CA ASP A 40 5.78 6.24 11.19
C ASP A 40 5.69 5.13 12.25
N GLU A 41 6.48 4.04 12.08
CA GLU A 41 6.67 2.94 13.05
C GLU A 41 5.40 2.12 13.37
N ASN A 42 4.43 2.11 12.46
CA ASN A 42 3.24 1.27 12.58
C ASN A 42 3.39 -0.02 11.77
N ILE A 43 2.64 -1.06 12.15
CA ILE A 43 2.55 -2.30 11.38
C ILE A 43 1.25 -2.29 10.58
N VAL A 44 1.34 -2.64 9.31
CA VAL A 44 0.20 -2.75 8.40
C VAL A 44 0.18 -4.13 7.74
N ASP A 45 -1.03 -4.68 7.56
CA ASP A 45 -1.30 -5.94 6.86
C ASP A 45 -1.81 -5.61 5.46
N ILE A 46 -0.97 -5.82 4.43
CA ILE A 46 -1.25 -5.45 3.05
C ILE A 46 -1.28 -6.70 2.17
N ASN A 47 -2.42 -6.87 1.48
CA ASN A 47 -2.61 -7.89 0.46
C ASN A 47 -2.76 -7.22 -0.90
N TYR A 48 -2.00 -7.65 -1.88
CA TYR A 48 -2.01 -7.04 -3.21
C TYR A 48 -1.79 -8.07 -4.33
N SER A 49 -2.18 -7.69 -5.54
CA SER A 49 -2.01 -8.48 -6.75
C SER A 49 -1.18 -7.72 -7.76
N VAL A 50 -0.25 -8.40 -8.38
CA VAL A 50 0.60 -7.86 -9.46
C VAL A 50 0.21 -8.50 -10.77
N PHE A 51 -0.10 -7.66 -11.76
CA PHE A 51 -0.42 -8.08 -13.11
C PHE A 51 0.76 -7.77 -14.03
N TRP A 52 1.17 -8.77 -14.80
CA TRP A 52 2.34 -8.65 -15.68
C TRP A 52 2.16 -9.45 -16.95
N LEU A 53 2.91 -9.06 -17.99
CA LEU A 53 2.96 -9.74 -19.27
C LEU A 53 4.42 -9.91 -19.73
N ILE A 54 4.61 -10.79 -20.71
CA ILE A 54 5.91 -11.00 -21.33
C ILE A 54 6.04 -10.02 -22.49
N LYS A 55 7.00 -9.07 -22.36
CA LYS A 55 7.31 -8.07 -23.39
C LYS A 55 8.32 -8.61 -24.39
N ASP A 56 9.31 -9.32 -23.90
CA ASP A 56 10.40 -9.91 -24.68
C ASP A 56 10.59 -11.39 -24.31
N ALA A 57 10.18 -12.27 -25.24
CA ALA A 57 10.20 -13.71 -25.00
C ALA A 57 11.62 -14.29 -24.91
N GLU A 58 12.59 -13.70 -25.61
CA GLU A 58 13.98 -14.15 -25.59
C GLU A 58 14.58 -13.88 -24.21
N LYS A 59 14.49 -12.66 -23.71
CA LYS A 59 14.99 -12.30 -22.38
C LYS A 59 14.28 -13.08 -21.28
N PHE A 60 12.96 -13.25 -21.39
CA PHE A 60 12.16 -14.02 -20.43
C PHE A 60 12.61 -15.49 -20.30
N LEU A 61 13.03 -16.11 -21.41
CA LEU A 61 13.43 -17.52 -21.42
C LEU A 61 14.88 -17.77 -21.03
N PHE A 62 15.77 -16.81 -21.31
CA PHE A 62 17.21 -17.03 -21.19
C PHE A 62 17.88 -16.25 -20.07
N ASN A 63 17.31 -15.12 -19.64
CA ASN A 63 17.95 -14.28 -18.63
C ASN A 63 17.55 -14.64 -17.20
N ILE A 64 16.39 -15.29 -17.00
CA ILE A 64 15.84 -15.55 -15.67
C ILE A 64 15.46 -17.01 -15.51
N GLN A 65 15.93 -17.64 -14.43
CA GLN A 65 15.65 -19.04 -14.14
C GLN A 65 14.22 -19.27 -13.65
N SER A 66 13.71 -18.40 -12.76
CA SER A 66 12.39 -18.51 -12.13
C SER A 66 11.62 -17.19 -12.24
N PRO A 67 11.03 -16.87 -13.41
CA PRO A 67 10.44 -15.56 -13.68
C PRO A 67 9.33 -15.16 -12.68
N VAL A 68 8.46 -16.11 -12.31
CA VAL A 68 7.34 -15.86 -11.37
C VAL A 68 7.87 -15.49 -9.98
N GLU A 69 8.85 -16.20 -9.48
CA GLU A 69 9.48 -15.94 -8.18
C GLU A 69 10.25 -14.62 -8.20
N THR A 70 10.91 -14.31 -9.32
CA THR A 70 11.63 -13.03 -9.49
C THR A 70 10.67 -11.85 -9.47
N VAL A 71 9.55 -11.92 -10.19
CA VAL A 71 8.50 -10.88 -10.14
C VAL A 71 7.96 -10.73 -8.73
N LYS A 72 7.70 -11.84 -8.04
CA LYS A 72 7.22 -11.83 -6.65
C LYS A 72 8.21 -11.13 -5.73
N ALA A 73 9.47 -11.55 -5.72
CA ALA A 73 10.52 -10.98 -4.86
C ALA A 73 10.76 -9.49 -5.16
N ALA A 74 10.79 -9.10 -6.44
CA ALA A 74 10.92 -7.70 -6.85
C ALA A 74 9.73 -6.85 -6.35
N SER A 75 8.51 -7.37 -6.49
CA SER A 75 7.29 -6.67 -6.04
C SER A 75 7.21 -6.57 -4.52
N GLU A 76 7.61 -7.60 -3.78
CA GLU A 76 7.69 -7.56 -2.31
C GLU A 76 8.72 -6.53 -1.84
N THR A 77 9.87 -6.45 -2.49
CA THR A 77 10.92 -5.48 -2.18
C THR A 77 10.42 -4.06 -2.45
N ALA A 78 9.84 -3.82 -3.61
CA ALA A 78 9.28 -2.53 -3.98
C ALA A 78 8.17 -2.08 -3.02
N MET A 79 7.23 -2.97 -2.67
CA MET A 79 6.15 -2.66 -1.74
C MET A 79 6.71 -2.29 -0.37
N ARG A 80 7.64 -3.08 0.19
CA ARG A 80 8.26 -2.76 1.48
C ARG A 80 8.99 -1.42 1.45
N GLU A 81 9.67 -1.10 0.36
CA GLU A 81 10.36 0.18 0.21
C GLU A 81 9.39 1.37 0.21
N VAL A 82 8.29 1.27 -0.54
CA VAL A 82 7.27 2.33 -0.60
C VAL A 82 6.56 2.49 0.75
N ILE A 83 6.16 1.39 1.37
CA ILE A 83 5.46 1.39 2.67
C ILE A 83 6.38 1.94 3.78
N ALA A 84 7.67 1.60 3.79
CA ALA A 84 8.63 2.11 4.77
C ALA A 84 8.85 3.63 4.69
N ARG A 85 8.48 4.28 3.58
CA ARG A 85 8.52 5.74 3.41
C ARG A 85 7.16 6.41 3.66
N SER A 86 6.09 5.64 3.75
CA SER A 86 4.71 6.12 3.84
C SER A 86 4.22 6.13 5.29
N GLU A 87 3.37 7.09 5.62
CA GLU A 87 2.64 7.10 6.88
C GLU A 87 1.41 6.20 6.81
N ILE A 88 1.06 5.52 7.90
CA ILE A 88 -0.06 4.58 7.93
C ILE A 88 -1.38 5.24 7.50
N GLN A 89 -1.58 6.51 7.86
CA GLN A 89 -2.79 7.25 7.49
C GLN A 89 -2.96 7.36 5.97
N SER A 90 -1.87 7.66 5.25
CA SER A 90 -1.85 7.74 3.78
C SER A 90 -2.16 6.38 3.14
N ILE A 91 -1.60 5.30 3.70
CA ILE A 91 -1.81 3.92 3.21
C ILE A 91 -3.29 3.50 3.34
N LEU A 92 -3.95 3.91 4.42
CA LEU A 92 -5.34 3.53 4.70
C LEU A 92 -6.38 4.38 3.94
N THR A 93 -5.99 5.54 3.39
CA THR A 93 -6.91 6.51 2.78
C THR A 93 -6.62 6.77 1.30
N GLU A 94 -6.29 8.00 0.95
CA GLU A 94 -6.18 8.48 -0.43
C GLU A 94 -4.82 8.13 -1.09
N GLY A 95 -3.81 7.78 -0.32
CA GLY A 95 -2.48 7.46 -0.82
C GLY A 95 -2.35 6.14 -1.57
N ARG A 96 -3.39 5.29 -1.55
CA ARG A 96 -3.36 3.95 -2.15
C ARG A 96 -2.97 3.95 -3.62
N LEU A 97 -3.56 4.82 -4.43
CA LEU A 97 -3.27 4.91 -5.86
C LEU A 97 -1.81 5.32 -6.13
N GLN A 98 -1.28 6.25 -5.34
CA GLN A 98 0.11 6.66 -5.45
C GLN A 98 1.06 5.51 -5.10
N ILE A 99 0.76 4.79 -4.01
CA ILE A 99 1.52 3.60 -3.60
C ILE A 99 1.54 2.53 -4.71
N GLU A 100 0.39 2.24 -5.32
CA GLU A 100 0.29 1.28 -6.42
C GLU A 100 1.16 1.68 -7.63
N THR A 101 1.17 2.98 -7.95
CA THR A 101 1.99 3.54 -9.04
C THR A 101 3.49 3.47 -8.70
N ASP A 102 3.89 3.89 -7.51
CA ASP A 102 5.29 3.88 -7.07
C ASP A 102 5.84 2.44 -7.02
N VAL A 103 5.04 1.50 -6.51
CA VAL A 103 5.40 0.07 -6.49
C VAL A 103 5.54 -0.49 -7.90
N GLN A 104 4.64 -0.12 -8.81
CA GLN A 104 4.74 -0.52 -10.21
C GLN A 104 6.03 -0.02 -10.85
N GLU A 105 6.40 1.24 -10.65
CA GLU A 105 7.61 1.86 -11.21
C GLU A 105 8.88 1.23 -10.65
N ILE A 106 8.97 1.04 -9.33
CA ILE A 106 10.13 0.43 -8.69
C ILE A 106 10.26 -1.04 -9.12
N THR A 107 9.17 -1.81 -9.12
CA THR A 107 9.18 -3.20 -9.58
C THR A 107 9.64 -3.30 -11.03
N GLN A 108 9.14 -2.42 -11.92
CA GLN A 108 9.55 -2.39 -13.31
C GLN A 108 11.04 -2.05 -13.45
N SER A 109 11.54 -1.09 -12.69
CA SER A 109 12.96 -0.71 -12.69
C SER A 109 13.87 -1.88 -12.30
N ILE A 110 13.51 -2.62 -11.24
CA ILE A 110 14.24 -3.82 -10.80
C ILE A 110 14.25 -4.90 -11.90
N LEU A 111 13.10 -5.15 -12.52
CA LEU A 111 12.96 -6.15 -13.57
C LEU A 111 13.69 -5.75 -14.87
N ASP A 112 13.77 -4.47 -15.17
CA ASP A 112 14.52 -3.95 -16.31
C ASP A 112 16.03 -4.04 -16.09
N GLU A 113 16.52 -3.80 -14.87
CA GLU A 113 17.92 -4.00 -14.50
C GLU A 113 18.35 -5.46 -14.68
N TYR A 114 17.50 -6.41 -14.32
CA TYR A 114 17.74 -7.84 -14.56
C TYR A 114 17.58 -8.25 -16.04
N GLY A 115 17.13 -7.36 -16.90
CA GLY A 115 16.86 -7.67 -18.30
C GLY A 115 15.81 -8.77 -18.46
N SER A 116 14.79 -8.78 -17.60
CA SER A 116 13.83 -9.87 -17.47
C SER A 116 12.91 -10.10 -18.68
N GLY A 117 12.74 -9.09 -19.53
CA GLY A 117 11.77 -9.13 -20.61
C GLY A 117 10.30 -9.13 -20.15
N ILE A 118 10.06 -8.76 -18.89
CA ILE A 118 8.72 -8.69 -18.25
C ILE A 118 8.28 -7.23 -18.18
N GLN A 119 6.98 -7.02 -18.38
CA GLN A 119 6.34 -5.72 -18.17
C GLN A 119 5.25 -5.84 -17.11
N ILE A 120 5.35 -5.01 -16.07
CA ILE A 120 4.27 -4.86 -15.08
C ILE A 120 3.19 -3.98 -15.67
N THR A 121 1.96 -4.50 -15.72
CA THR A 121 0.81 -3.76 -16.25
C THR A 121 0.07 -3.00 -15.18
N GLN A 122 -0.06 -3.60 -14.00
CA GLN A 122 -0.78 -3.01 -12.88
C GLN A 122 -0.37 -3.66 -11.57
N VAL A 123 -0.33 -2.87 -10.51
CA VAL A 123 -0.35 -3.33 -9.11
C VAL A 123 -1.68 -2.92 -8.52
N GLN A 124 -2.34 -3.82 -7.81
CA GLN A 124 -3.65 -3.58 -7.20
C GLN A 124 -3.66 -4.04 -5.76
N THR A 125 -3.89 -3.11 -4.84
CA THR A 125 -4.06 -3.39 -3.42
C THR A 125 -5.46 -3.93 -3.15
N GLN A 126 -5.56 -5.12 -2.56
CA GLN A 126 -6.82 -5.75 -2.20
C GLN A 126 -7.26 -5.33 -0.80
N LYS A 127 -6.32 -5.32 0.13
CA LYS A 127 -6.54 -5.02 1.54
C LYS A 127 -5.32 -4.27 2.09
N ALA A 128 -5.58 -3.24 2.90
CA ALA A 128 -4.57 -2.56 3.69
C ALA A 128 -5.22 -2.17 5.02
N ASP A 129 -4.89 -2.88 6.09
CA ASP A 129 -5.46 -2.68 7.42
C ASP A 129 -4.39 -2.83 8.50
N PRO A 130 -4.55 -2.23 9.68
CA PRO A 130 -3.76 -2.60 10.85
C PRO A 130 -3.98 -4.08 11.20
N PRO A 131 -2.98 -4.79 11.74
CA PRO A 131 -3.15 -6.16 12.23
C PRO A 131 -4.30 -6.26 13.25
N ASN A 132 -5.06 -7.36 13.19
CA ASN A 132 -6.23 -7.56 14.07
C ASN A 132 -5.94 -7.37 15.56
N GLN A 133 -4.72 -7.69 15.99
CA GLN A 133 -4.29 -7.60 17.38
C GLN A 133 -4.21 -6.16 17.91
N VAL A 134 -4.06 -5.16 17.04
CA VAL A 134 -3.87 -3.75 17.41
C VAL A 134 -5.00 -2.83 16.93
N ILE A 135 -6.03 -3.38 16.30
CA ILE A 135 -7.14 -2.59 15.72
C ILE A 135 -7.80 -1.68 16.78
N ASP A 136 -8.08 -2.21 17.97
CA ASP A 136 -8.77 -1.44 19.02
C ASP A 136 -7.87 -0.30 19.52
N SER A 137 -6.60 -0.58 19.80
CA SER A 137 -5.63 0.45 20.19
C SER A 137 -5.43 1.51 19.10
N PHE A 138 -5.41 1.09 17.84
CA PHE A 138 -5.32 2.01 16.71
C PHE A 138 -6.54 2.93 16.61
N ARG A 139 -7.75 2.41 16.81
CA ARG A 139 -8.99 3.20 16.83
C ARG A 139 -8.98 4.22 17.98
N ASP A 140 -8.51 3.85 19.16
CA ASP A 140 -8.39 4.75 20.30
C ASP A 140 -7.44 5.91 20.00
N VAL A 141 -6.29 5.64 19.36
CA VAL A 141 -5.35 6.68 18.93
C VAL A 141 -5.96 7.60 17.88
N GLN A 142 -6.71 7.06 16.92
CA GLN A 142 -7.40 7.86 15.89
C GLN A 142 -8.50 8.75 16.52
N ALA A 143 -9.26 8.22 17.47
CA ALA A 143 -10.26 8.99 18.21
C ALA A 143 -9.59 10.14 18.98
N ALA A 144 -8.51 9.88 19.71
CA ALA A 144 -7.77 10.90 20.45
C ALA A 144 -7.17 11.98 19.52
N ARG A 145 -6.68 11.61 18.33
CA ARG A 145 -6.20 12.58 17.32
C ARG A 145 -7.34 13.46 16.82
N ALA A 146 -8.50 12.86 16.49
CA ALA A 146 -9.68 13.62 16.07
C ALA A 146 -10.20 14.57 17.15
N ASP A 147 -10.21 14.14 18.41
CA ASP A 147 -10.60 14.99 19.54
C ASP A 147 -9.63 16.15 19.75
N ARG A 148 -8.33 15.91 19.57
CA ARG A 148 -7.32 16.98 19.63
C ARG A 148 -7.52 18.02 18.53
N GLU A 149 -7.75 17.58 17.29
CA GLU A 149 -8.00 18.51 16.18
C GLU A 149 -9.31 19.29 16.37
N ARG A 150 -10.36 18.63 16.87
CA ARG A 150 -11.61 19.30 17.21
C ARG A 150 -11.39 20.39 18.28
N SER A 151 -10.73 20.06 19.38
CA SER A 151 -10.45 21.02 20.46
C SER A 151 -9.60 22.19 19.97
N LYS A 152 -8.63 21.93 19.10
CA LYS A 152 -7.81 22.97 18.48
C LYS A 152 -8.65 23.90 17.60
N ASN A 153 -9.48 23.33 16.73
CA ASN A 153 -10.35 24.12 15.84
C ASN A 153 -11.38 24.95 16.63
N GLU A 154 -11.94 24.42 17.72
CA GLU A 154 -12.83 25.15 18.63
C GLU A 154 -12.10 26.31 19.31
N ALA A 155 -10.87 26.08 19.79
CA ALA A 155 -10.06 27.14 20.40
C ALA A 155 -9.66 28.25 19.40
N GLU A 156 -9.30 27.86 18.17
CA GLU A 156 -9.00 28.82 17.09
C GLU A 156 -10.25 29.61 16.69
N ALA A 157 -11.41 28.98 16.57
CA ALA A 157 -12.67 29.63 16.27
C ALA A 157 -13.03 30.65 17.38
N TYR A 158 -12.87 30.24 18.65
CA TYR A 158 -13.09 31.14 19.80
C TYR A 158 -12.13 32.33 19.78
N ALA A 159 -10.85 32.11 19.54
CA ALA A 159 -9.87 33.19 19.44
C ALA A 159 -10.17 34.16 18.29
N ASN A 160 -10.60 33.64 17.14
CA ASN A 160 -10.98 34.42 15.97
C ASN A 160 -12.29 35.23 16.16
N ASP A 161 -13.14 34.83 17.07
CA ASP A 161 -14.37 35.62 17.45
C ASP A 161 -14.02 36.69 18.51
N VAL A 162 -13.37 36.27 19.59
CA VAL A 162 -13.17 37.15 20.77
C VAL A 162 -12.14 38.27 20.49
N ILE A 163 -11.00 37.96 19.83
CA ILE A 163 -9.93 38.93 19.61
C ILE A 163 -10.40 40.11 18.73
N PRO A 164 -11.02 39.92 17.57
CA PRO A 164 -11.52 41.05 16.76
C PRO A 164 -12.59 41.84 17.43
N ARG A 165 -13.50 41.16 18.17
CA ARG A 165 -14.56 41.84 18.93
C ARG A 165 -13.98 42.74 19.99
N ALA A 166 -13.03 42.25 20.81
CA ALA A 166 -12.37 43.06 21.85
C ALA A 166 -11.60 44.23 21.24
N ARG A 167 -10.92 44.04 20.10
CA ARG A 167 -10.22 45.16 19.39
C ARG A 167 -11.23 46.19 18.90
N GLY A 168 -12.35 45.77 18.29
CA GLY A 168 -13.38 46.69 17.82
C GLY A 168 -14.11 47.47 18.95
N GLU A 169 -14.20 46.87 20.13
CA GLU A 169 -14.74 47.56 21.33
C GLU A 169 -13.70 48.59 21.87
N ALA A 170 -12.42 48.24 21.87
CA ALA A 170 -11.37 49.16 22.33
C ALA A 170 -11.18 50.39 21.41
N GLU A 171 -11.44 50.22 20.10
CA GLU A 171 -11.36 51.34 19.13
C GLU A 171 -12.59 52.30 19.22
N LYS A 172 -13.65 51.94 19.93
CA LYS A 172 -14.87 52.78 20.12
C LYS A 172 -14.79 53.69 21.32
N ILE A 173 -13.76 53.54 22.17
CA ILE A 173 -13.50 54.39 23.34
C ILE A 173 -12.58 55.54 22.95
#